data_c3b5e73a2fb6f7ed1894460c198bd87c
#
_entry.id   c3b5e73a2fb6f7ed1894460c198bd87c
#
_cell.length_a   1.000
_cell.length_b   1.000
_cell.length_c   1.000
_cell.angle_alpha   90.00
_cell.angle_beta   90.00
_cell.angle_gamma   90.00
#
_symmetry.space_group_name_H-M   'P 1'
#
loop_
_entity.id
_entity.type
_entity.pdbx_description
1 polymer ?
#
loop_
_entity_poly.entity_id
_entity_poly.type
_entity_poly.pdbx_seq_one_letter_code
_entity_poly.pdbx_strand_id
1 'polypeptide(L)'
;RKLKRQDTDWQFLAEQTQRTYTDNLPPICSDSVLYKIELENDNGCVSRSNQVLHVVGDTQIPNMPDLQRISVEENAQQIFLEWIPSTSDDVMGYVVCSGDPCVTLDTIWGADVSSYTCENCSAEQINSLAVMAFDTCFNTSLRTDRHSNVVLSAQRENCSDKVKFSWNEYEGFDVLKYEIYKKENNSVFTLVGNTQTLNYELTINPIIPNYEFYVLAVGANNITSKSNSEVLTISSAQQPEFVEIRKVSVKDKNQGVDLEFFVDADIVVNKYRLKRAENGGEYKVIANIPYTGNNTVQYTDNISLENNKNDYSY
;
A
#
# COMPACT_ATOMS: atom_id res chain seq x y z
N ARG A 1 -13.43 -43.39 -46.93
CA ARG A 1 -14.08 -42.77 -45.75
C ARG A 1 -13.11 -42.69 -44.60
N LYS A 2 -13.05 -41.56 -43.93
CA LYS A 2 -12.30 -41.35 -42.70
C LYS A 2 -13.32 -41.25 -41.54
N LEU A 3 -13.08 -41.97 -40.46
CA LEU A 3 -14.02 -42.06 -39.36
C LEU A 3 -13.29 -41.73 -38.07
N LYS A 4 -13.93 -40.95 -37.23
CA LYS A 4 -13.50 -40.57 -35.93
C LYS A 4 -14.40 -41.24 -34.88
N ARG A 5 -13.83 -41.73 -33.79
CA ARG A 5 -14.58 -42.19 -32.63
C ARG A 5 -14.28 -41.24 -31.48
N GLN A 6 -15.34 -40.69 -30.95
CA GLN A 6 -15.34 -39.96 -29.68
C GLN A 6 -16.38 -40.67 -28.81
N ASP A 7 -16.05 -41.01 -27.62
CA ASP A 7 -16.88 -41.88 -26.74
C ASP A 7 -17.10 -43.29 -27.28
N THR A 8 -18.30 -43.59 -27.70
CA THR A 8 -18.68 -44.96 -28.10
C THR A 8 -18.92 -45.13 -29.61
N ASP A 9 -19.11 -44.06 -30.35
CA ASP A 9 -19.55 -44.17 -31.76
C ASP A 9 -18.59 -43.56 -32.78
N TRP A 10 -18.52 -44.20 -33.96
CA TRP A 10 -17.76 -43.67 -35.07
C TRP A 10 -18.52 -42.59 -35.84
N GLN A 11 -17.93 -41.42 -35.95
CA GLN A 11 -18.45 -40.33 -36.77
C GLN A 11 -17.76 -40.31 -38.12
N PHE A 12 -18.55 -40.09 -39.19
CA PHE A 12 -18.03 -39.86 -40.53
C PHE A 12 -17.42 -38.47 -40.63
N LEU A 13 -16.15 -38.38 -41.03
CA LEU A 13 -15.44 -37.12 -41.18
C LEU A 13 -15.46 -36.60 -42.61
N ALA A 14 -15.02 -37.41 -43.53
CA ALA A 14 -14.89 -37.00 -44.92
C ALA A 14 -14.77 -38.18 -45.88
N GLU A 15 -15.18 -37.96 -47.11
CA GLU A 15 -14.87 -38.80 -48.26
C GLU A 15 -13.97 -38.01 -49.23
N GLN A 16 -12.81 -38.55 -49.58
CA GLN A 16 -11.86 -37.87 -50.44
C GLN A 16 -10.93 -38.84 -51.15
N THR A 17 -10.35 -38.39 -52.24
CA THR A 17 -9.37 -39.14 -53.02
C THR A 17 -7.92 -38.82 -52.61
N GLN A 18 -7.69 -37.73 -51.88
CA GLN A 18 -6.37 -37.37 -51.41
C GLN A 18 -5.95 -38.26 -50.26
N ARG A 19 -4.63 -38.49 -50.12
CA ARG A 19 -4.07 -39.36 -49.08
C ARG A 19 -3.88 -38.65 -47.73
N THR A 20 -4.11 -37.34 -47.65
CA THR A 20 -3.97 -36.53 -46.47
C THR A 20 -5.29 -35.89 -46.13
N TYR A 21 -5.56 -35.73 -44.83
CA TYR A 21 -6.73 -35.05 -44.28
C TYR A 21 -6.35 -34.37 -42.94
N THR A 22 -6.80 -33.15 -42.74
CA THR A 22 -6.66 -32.44 -41.48
C THR A 22 -8.02 -32.41 -40.80
N ASP A 23 -8.09 -32.97 -39.59
CA ASP A 23 -9.26 -32.89 -38.74
C ASP A 23 -9.06 -31.69 -37.77
N ASN A 24 -9.88 -30.67 -37.92
CA ASN A 24 -9.87 -29.50 -37.02
C ASN A 24 -10.74 -29.85 -35.83
N LEU A 25 -10.09 -30.25 -34.77
CA LEU A 25 -10.76 -30.52 -33.50
C LEU A 25 -11.09 -29.23 -32.79
N PRO A 26 -12.24 -29.13 -32.11
CA PRO A 26 -12.47 -28.04 -31.17
C PRO A 26 -11.43 -28.11 -30.06
N PRO A 27 -11.17 -27.00 -29.33
CA PRO A 27 -10.28 -27.02 -28.17
C PRO A 27 -10.77 -28.07 -27.14
N ILE A 28 -9.96 -29.09 -26.91
CA ILE A 28 -10.24 -30.20 -26.02
C ILE A 28 -9.12 -30.24 -24.99
N CYS A 29 -9.45 -30.15 -23.72
CA CYS A 29 -8.47 -30.07 -22.63
C CYS A 29 -7.64 -31.36 -22.47
N SER A 30 -8.28 -32.50 -22.61
CA SER A 30 -7.61 -33.80 -22.68
C SER A 30 -8.62 -34.83 -23.14
N ASP A 31 -8.39 -35.38 -24.30
CA ASP A 31 -9.22 -36.49 -24.84
C ASP A 31 -8.39 -37.35 -25.76
N SER A 32 -8.93 -38.53 -26.10
CA SER A 32 -8.33 -39.43 -27.05
C SER A 32 -9.27 -39.67 -28.24
N VAL A 33 -8.73 -39.52 -29.42
CA VAL A 33 -9.46 -39.73 -30.65
C VAL A 33 -8.89 -40.90 -31.41
N LEU A 34 -9.76 -41.80 -31.79
CA LEU A 34 -9.42 -42.96 -32.62
C LEU A 34 -9.80 -42.66 -34.08
N TYR A 35 -8.89 -42.92 -34.98
CA TYR A 35 -9.11 -42.78 -36.40
C TYR A 35 -9.01 -44.15 -37.09
N LYS A 36 -9.86 -44.40 -38.09
CA LYS A 36 -9.77 -45.49 -39.06
C LYS A 36 -10.12 -44.99 -40.46
N ILE A 37 -9.70 -45.73 -41.48
CA ILE A 37 -10.05 -45.49 -42.83
C ILE A 37 -10.88 -46.65 -43.34
N GLU A 38 -11.95 -46.38 -44.05
CA GLU A 38 -12.72 -47.37 -44.77
C GLU A 38 -12.61 -47.08 -46.28
N LEU A 39 -12.31 -48.12 -47.05
CA LEU A 39 -12.31 -48.11 -48.51
C LEU A 39 -13.52 -48.91 -48.96
N GLU A 40 -14.31 -48.32 -49.83
CA GLU A 40 -15.47 -48.99 -50.44
C GLU A 40 -15.26 -49.06 -51.96
N ASN A 41 -15.51 -50.23 -52.55
CA ASN A 41 -15.45 -50.39 -53.99
C ASN A 41 -16.84 -50.20 -54.63
N ASP A 42 -16.91 -50.20 -55.95
CA ASP A 42 -18.15 -49.98 -56.72
C ASP A 42 -19.25 -51.01 -56.43
N ASN A 43 -18.92 -52.18 -55.87
CA ASN A 43 -19.85 -53.21 -55.47
C ASN A 43 -20.30 -53.14 -53.99
N GLY A 44 -19.89 -52.10 -53.27
CA GLY A 44 -20.27 -51.88 -51.88
C GLY A 44 -19.43 -52.70 -50.86
N CYS A 45 -18.35 -53.36 -51.29
CA CYS A 45 -17.46 -54.10 -50.38
C CYS A 45 -16.53 -53.12 -49.63
N VAL A 46 -16.50 -53.18 -48.30
CA VAL A 46 -15.74 -52.29 -47.44
C VAL A 46 -14.50 -52.98 -46.89
N SER A 47 -13.33 -52.37 -47.07
CA SER A 47 -12.08 -52.73 -46.40
C SER A 47 -11.75 -51.66 -45.33
N ARG A 48 -11.22 -52.11 -44.17
CA ARG A 48 -10.92 -51.25 -43.01
C ARG A 48 -9.43 -51.26 -42.66
N SER A 49 -8.89 -50.10 -42.39
CA SER A 49 -7.53 -49.97 -41.85
C SER A 49 -7.46 -50.39 -40.38
N ASN A 50 -6.25 -50.52 -39.87
CA ASN A 50 -6.02 -50.46 -38.41
C ASN A 50 -6.57 -49.17 -37.83
N GLN A 51 -6.75 -49.15 -36.52
CA GLN A 51 -7.13 -47.95 -35.76
C GLN A 51 -5.88 -47.28 -35.19
N VAL A 52 -5.86 -45.95 -35.23
CA VAL A 52 -4.79 -45.14 -34.64
C VAL A 52 -5.40 -44.24 -33.59
N LEU A 53 -4.89 -44.37 -32.36
CA LEU A 53 -5.22 -43.54 -31.23
C LEU A 53 -4.34 -42.27 -31.27
N HIS A 54 -4.94 -41.14 -31.11
CA HIS A 54 -4.24 -39.89 -30.92
C HIS A 54 -4.79 -39.21 -29.66
N VAL A 55 -3.91 -38.84 -28.71
CA VAL A 55 -4.28 -38.03 -27.54
C VAL A 55 -4.19 -36.56 -27.96
N VAL A 56 -5.28 -35.87 -27.80
CA VAL A 56 -5.39 -34.45 -28.09
C VAL A 56 -5.60 -33.70 -26.76
N GLY A 57 -4.97 -32.58 -26.62
CA GLY A 57 -5.12 -31.73 -25.48
C GLY A 57 -4.61 -30.33 -25.79
N ASP A 58 -5.28 -29.36 -25.29
CA ASP A 58 -4.80 -27.99 -25.33
C ASP A 58 -3.71 -27.81 -24.25
N THR A 59 -2.53 -27.41 -24.72
CA THR A 59 -1.35 -27.10 -23.89
C THR A 59 -0.88 -25.66 -24.11
N GLN A 60 -1.64 -24.88 -24.87
CA GLN A 60 -1.32 -23.48 -25.10
C GLN A 60 -1.75 -22.69 -23.88
N ILE A 61 -0.81 -21.91 -23.37
CA ILE A 61 -1.12 -20.99 -22.29
C ILE A 61 -1.76 -19.71 -22.85
N PRO A 62 -2.73 -19.12 -22.16
CA PRO A 62 -3.33 -17.85 -22.60
C PRO A 62 -2.32 -16.70 -22.56
N ASN A 63 -2.62 -15.63 -23.31
CA ASN A 63 -1.85 -14.41 -23.22
C ASN A 63 -1.92 -13.82 -21.83
N MET A 64 -0.81 -13.28 -21.35
CA MET A 64 -0.72 -12.61 -20.06
C MET A 64 -1.63 -11.38 -20.05
N PRO A 65 -2.44 -11.15 -18.98
CA PRO A 65 -3.14 -9.89 -18.79
C PRO A 65 -2.13 -8.76 -18.54
N ASP A 66 -2.59 -7.51 -18.56
CA ASP A 66 -1.73 -6.35 -18.32
C ASP A 66 -2.20 -5.64 -17.05
N LEU A 67 -1.49 -5.87 -15.93
CA LEU A 67 -1.81 -5.26 -14.63
C LEU A 67 -1.49 -3.78 -14.68
N GLN A 68 -2.52 -2.94 -14.58
CA GLN A 68 -2.40 -1.50 -14.72
C GLN A 68 -2.04 -0.83 -13.40
N ARG A 69 -2.72 -1.21 -12.32
CA ARG A 69 -2.49 -0.60 -11.01
C ARG A 69 -2.99 -1.45 -9.85
N ILE A 70 -2.40 -1.16 -8.69
CA ILE A 70 -2.93 -1.48 -7.38
C ILE A 70 -3.18 -0.16 -6.65
N SER A 71 -4.30 -0.03 -5.95
CA SER A 71 -4.69 1.19 -5.26
C SER A 71 -5.51 0.84 -4.02
N VAL A 72 -5.57 1.74 -3.04
CA VAL A 72 -6.50 1.61 -1.91
C VAL A 72 -7.81 2.29 -2.24
N GLU A 73 -8.93 1.59 -2.04
CA GLU A 73 -10.27 2.19 -2.21
C GLU A 73 -10.58 3.22 -1.13
N GLU A 74 -11.27 4.29 -1.53
CA GLU A 74 -11.48 5.47 -0.67
C GLU A 74 -12.26 5.16 0.61
N ASN A 75 -13.29 4.34 0.49
CA ASN A 75 -14.24 4.12 1.59
C ASN A 75 -13.99 2.84 2.40
N ALA A 76 -13.23 1.90 1.87
CA ALA A 76 -13.09 0.56 2.45
C ALA A 76 -11.70 0.26 2.99
N GLN A 77 -10.68 1.10 2.72
CA GLN A 77 -9.27 0.82 3.03
C GLN A 77 -8.83 -0.57 2.52
N GLN A 78 -9.42 -1.01 1.41
CA GLN A 78 -9.16 -2.30 0.77
C GLN A 78 -8.24 -2.11 -0.43
N ILE A 79 -7.46 -3.13 -0.73
CA ILE A 79 -6.58 -3.14 -1.91
C ILE A 79 -7.43 -3.50 -3.14
N PHE A 80 -7.39 -2.64 -4.14
CA PHE A 80 -8.05 -2.79 -5.42
C PHE A 80 -7.02 -2.96 -6.54
N LEU A 81 -7.22 -3.93 -7.40
CA LEU A 81 -6.41 -4.21 -8.59
C LEU A 81 -7.22 -3.93 -9.84
N GLU A 82 -6.57 -3.44 -10.86
CA GLU A 82 -7.15 -3.22 -12.19
C GLU A 82 -6.17 -3.66 -13.28
N TRP A 83 -6.67 -4.41 -14.26
CA TRP A 83 -5.87 -4.92 -15.37
C TRP A 83 -6.64 -4.88 -16.68
N ILE A 84 -5.91 -4.90 -17.81
CA ILE A 84 -6.48 -5.16 -19.11
C ILE A 84 -6.57 -6.68 -19.28
N PRO A 85 -7.76 -7.21 -19.61
CA PRO A 85 -7.96 -8.65 -19.80
C PRO A 85 -7.03 -9.26 -20.84
N SER A 86 -6.76 -10.56 -20.70
CA SER A 86 -6.08 -11.35 -21.72
C SER A 86 -6.82 -11.30 -23.05
N THR A 87 -6.07 -11.31 -24.15
CA THR A 87 -6.61 -11.31 -25.52
C THR A 87 -6.83 -12.69 -26.10
N SER A 88 -6.63 -13.77 -25.35
CA SER A 88 -6.91 -15.13 -25.79
C SER A 88 -8.40 -15.41 -25.77
N ASP A 89 -8.89 -16.13 -26.79
CA ASP A 89 -10.34 -16.37 -27.00
C ASP A 89 -10.94 -17.40 -26.01
N ASP A 90 -10.11 -18.21 -25.38
CA ASP A 90 -10.48 -19.33 -24.53
C ASP A 90 -10.28 -19.07 -23.02
N VAL A 91 -10.01 -17.82 -22.66
CA VAL A 91 -9.84 -17.43 -21.24
C VAL A 91 -11.10 -17.71 -20.44
N MET A 92 -10.93 -18.32 -19.27
CA MET A 92 -12.00 -18.65 -18.34
C MET A 92 -12.02 -17.76 -17.11
N GLY A 93 -10.85 -17.18 -16.78
CA GLY A 93 -10.73 -16.28 -15.65
C GLY A 93 -9.30 -15.91 -15.31
N TYR A 94 -9.12 -15.43 -14.07
CA TYR A 94 -7.85 -14.87 -13.58
C TYR A 94 -7.51 -15.42 -12.20
N VAL A 95 -6.22 -15.56 -11.93
CA VAL A 95 -5.68 -15.89 -10.62
C VAL A 95 -4.92 -14.67 -10.11
N VAL A 96 -5.29 -14.16 -8.95
CA VAL A 96 -4.55 -13.16 -8.20
C VAL A 96 -3.63 -13.86 -7.22
N CYS A 97 -2.37 -13.46 -7.17
CA CYS A 97 -1.38 -14.08 -6.31
C CYS A 97 -0.41 -13.07 -5.69
N SER A 98 0.24 -13.47 -4.60
CA SER A 98 1.24 -12.65 -3.89
C SER A 98 2.53 -13.42 -3.63
N GLY A 99 3.61 -12.69 -3.40
CA GLY A 99 4.90 -13.25 -3.01
C GLY A 99 5.69 -13.90 -4.14
N ASP A 100 6.89 -14.42 -3.80
CA ASP A 100 7.77 -15.18 -4.69
C ASP A 100 8.31 -16.42 -3.95
N PRO A 101 7.87 -17.62 -4.31
CA PRO A 101 6.95 -17.95 -5.42
C PRO A 101 5.55 -17.37 -5.23
N CYS A 102 4.82 -17.20 -6.36
CA CYS A 102 3.48 -16.64 -6.36
C CYS A 102 2.50 -17.60 -5.66
N VAL A 103 1.96 -17.17 -4.53
CA VAL A 103 0.94 -17.90 -3.77
C VAL A 103 -0.43 -17.37 -4.17
N THR A 104 -1.30 -18.23 -4.66
CA THR A 104 -2.68 -17.86 -5.04
C THR A 104 -3.43 -17.30 -3.84
N LEU A 105 -3.99 -16.11 -4.01
CA LEU A 105 -4.90 -15.48 -3.06
C LEU A 105 -6.34 -15.78 -3.42
N ASP A 106 -6.68 -15.67 -4.72
CA ASP A 106 -8.03 -15.91 -5.19
C ASP A 106 -8.05 -16.31 -6.67
N THR A 107 -9.18 -16.91 -7.10
CA THR A 107 -9.46 -17.28 -8.48
C THR A 107 -10.77 -16.64 -8.91
N ILE A 108 -10.72 -15.82 -9.93
CA ILE A 108 -11.81 -14.98 -10.40
C ILE A 108 -12.28 -15.51 -11.74
N TRP A 109 -13.56 -15.87 -11.83
CA TRP A 109 -14.16 -16.45 -13.02
C TRP A 109 -14.74 -15.35 -13.94
N GLY A 110 -14.48 -15.46 -15.22
CA GLY A 110 -14.96 -14.58 -16.27
C GLY A 110 -13.83 -14.00 -17.11
N ALA A 111 -13.92 -14.16 -18.43
CA ALA A 111 -12.89 -13.72 -19.39
C ALA A 111 -12.75 -12.18 -19.42
N ASP A 112 -13.85 -11.46 -19.24
CA ASP A 112 -13.91 -9.99 -19.34
C ASP A 112 -13.68 -9.29 -18.00
N VAL A 113 -13.39 -10.04 -16.92
CA VAL A 113 -13.12 -9.42 -15.61
C VAL A 113 -11.79 -8.67 -15.68
N SER A 114 -11.83 -7.41 -15.25
CA SER A 114 -10.70 -6.47 -15.33
C SER A 114 -10.31 -5.86 -13.99
N SER A 115 -10.92 -6.30 -12.88
CA SER A 115 -10.64 -5.77 -11.56
C SER A 115 -10.93 -6.78 -10.45
N TYR A 116 -10.31 -6.54 -9.28
CA TYR A 116 -10.49 -7.35 -8.08
C TYR A 116 -10.22 -6.51 -6.84
N THR A 117 -11.05 -6.69 -5.81
CA THR A 117 -10.83 -6.14 -4.48
C THR A 117 -10.37 -7.25 -3.53
N CYS A 118 -9.18 -7.09 -2.97
CA CYS A 118 -8.60 -8.07 -2.07
C CYS A 118 -9.14 -7.89 -0.65
N GLU A 119 -10.06 -8.74 -0.23
CA GLU A 119 -10.67 -8.68 1.11
C GLU A 119 -9.70 -9.00 2.25
N ASN A 120 -8.68 -9.82 1.97
CA ASN A 120 -7.71 -10.27 2.97
C ASN A 120 -6.37 -9.50 2.92
N CYS A 121 -6.27 -8.44 2.10
CA CYS A 121 -5.09 -7.60 2.00
C CYS A 121 -5.26 -6.34 2.87
N SER A 122 -4.38 -6.14 3.84
CA SER A 122 -4.38 -4.92 4.64
C SER A 122 -3.76 -3.76 3.88
N ALA A 123 -4.46 -2.63 3.78
CA ALA A 123 -3.93 -1.40 3.19
C ALA A 123 -2.77 -0.79 4.01
N GLU A 124 -2.64 -1.17 5.29
CA GLU A 124 -1.58 -0.71 6.19
C GLU A 124 -0.27 -1.51 6.04
N GLN A 125 -0.25 -2.49 5.13
CA GLN A 125 0.91 -3.31 4.83
C GLN A 125 1.22 -3.26 3.34
N ILE A 126 2.49 -3.46 2.99
CA ILE A 126 2.91 -3.57 1.60
C ILE A 126 2.45 -4.92 1.07
N ASN A 127 1.58 -4.88 0.06
CA ASN A 127 1.10 -6.04 -0.67
C ASN A 127 1.69 -6.00 -2.07
N SER A 128 2.46 -7.02 -2.43
CA SER A 128 3.03 -7.17 -3.78
C SER A 128 2.25 -8.24 -4.52
N LEU A 129 1.42 -7.83 -5.47
CA LEU A 129 0.41 -8.65 -6.12
C LEU A 129 0.66 -8.75 -7.62
N ALA A 130 0.23 -9.84 -8.21
CA ALA A 130 0.28 -10.10 -9.65
C ALA A 130 -0.96 -10.86 -10.10
N VAL A 131 -1.20 -10.89 -11.41
CA VAL A 131 -2.34 -11.54 -12.04
C VAL A 131 -1.87 -12.50 -13.13
N MET A 132 -2.54 -13.64 -13.27
CA MET A 132 -2.39 -14.58 -14.36
C MET A 132 -3.77 -14.87 -14.94
N ALA A 133 -3.87 -15.07 -16.25
CA ALA A 133 -5.07 -15.63 -16.87
C ALA A 133 -5.02 -17.15 -16.84
N PHE A 134 -6.17 -17.81 -16.83
CA PHE A 134 -6.28 -19.23 -17.10
C PHE A 134 -7.37 -19.50 -18.15
N ASP A 135 -7.14 -20.53 -18.96
CA ASP A 135 -8.03 -20.93 -20.02
C ASP A 135 -9.04 -22.02 -19.60
N THR A 136 -9.84 -22.48 -20.54
CA THR A 136 -10.84 -23.54 -20.36
C THR A 136 -10.22 -24.88 -19.98
N CYS A 137 -8.92 -25.06 -20.21
CA CYS A 137 -8.15 -26.25 -19.87
C CYS A 137 -7.28 -26.09 -18.62
N PHE A 138 -7.45 -24.98 -17.92
CA PHE A 138 -6.66 -24.60 -16.74
C PHE A 138 -5.17 -24.41 -17.01
N ASN A 139 -4.75 -24.21 -18.26
CA ASN A 139 -3.41 -23.71 -18.52
C ASN A 139 -3.34 -22.24 -18.05
N THR A 140 -2.28 -21.89 -17.33
CA THR A 140 -2.10 -20.53 -16.82
C THR A 140 -1.11 -19.75 -17.65
N SER A 141 -1.39 -18.47 -17.89
CA SER A 141 -0.46 -17.55 -18.53
C SER A 141 0.82 -17.36 -17.69
N LEU A 142 1.78 -16.68 -18.25
CA LEU A 142 2.82 -16.07 -17.46
C LEU A 142 2.18 -15.06 -16.50
N ARG A 143 2.83 -14.88 -15.35
CA ARG A 143 2.46 -13.90 -14.35
C ARG A 143 2.82 -12.50 -14.84
N THR A 144 1.96 -11.50 -14.59
CA THR A 144 2.30 -10.08 -14.79
C THR A 144 3.51 -9.68 -13.93
N ASP A 145 4.14 -8.58 -14.24
CA ASP A 145 4.99 -7.89 -13.29
C ASP A 145 4.18 -7.58 -12.03
N ARG A 146 4.86 -7.47 -10.90
CA ARG A 146 4.21 -7.18 -9.64
C ARG A 146 3.98 -5.70 -9.48
N HIS A 147 2.85 -5.37 -8.89
CA HIS A 147 2.62 -4.05 -8.36
C HIS A 147 2.54 -4.10 -6.84
N SER A 148 3.04 -3.06 -6.17
CA SER A 148 2.97 -2.93 -4.71
C SER A 148 2.29 -1.62 -4.34
N ASN A 149 1.33 -1.68 -3.39
CA ASN A 149 0.62 -0.49 -2.94
C ASN A 149 1.53 0.46 -2.15
N VAL A 150 1.13 1.73 -2.10
CA VAL A 150 1.76 2.74 -1.24
C VAL A 150 1.17 2.63 0.17
N VAL A 151 2.04 2.56 1.18
CA VAL A 151 1.69 2.59 2.60
C VAL A 151 2.23 3.87 3.21
N LEU A 152 1.31 4.77 3.58
CA LEU A 152 1.59 6.04 4.21
C LEU A 152 1.75 5.87 5.72
N SER A 153 2.71 6.56 6.30
CA SER A 153 2.84 6.81 7.75
C SER A 153 2.92 8.31 8.00
N ALA A 154 2.10 8.81 8.92
CA ALA A 154 2.06 10.20 9.34
C ALA A 154 2.40 10.32 10.82
N GLN A 155 3.42 11.12 11.16
CA GLN A 155 3.85 11.34 12.53
C GLN A 155 3.93 12.81 12.85
N ARG A 156 3.31 13.20 13.95
CA ARG A 156 3.44 14.55 14.51
C ARG A 156 4.53 14.55 15.57
N GLU A 157 5.43 15.50 15.49
CA GLU A 157 6.38 15.74 16.59
C GLU A 157 5.63 16.35 17.79
N ASN A 158 6.01 15.92 19.00
CA ASN A 158 5.42 16.47 20.23
C ASN A 158 5.67 17.97 20.32
N CYS A 159 4.64 18.73 20.65
CA CYS A 159 4.67 20.18 20.76
C CYS A 159 5.11 20.92 19.47
N SER A 160 4.87 20.34 18.33
CA SER A 160 5.14 20.92 17.02
C SER A 160 3.86 20.94 16.18
N ASP A 161 3.74 21.95 15.33
CA ASP A 161 2.68 22.03 14.33
C ASP A 161 3.03 21.26 13.05
N LYS A 162 4.18 20.58 13.05
CA LYS A 162 4.70 19.87 11.90
C LYS A 162 4.31 18.39 11.94
N VAL A 163 3.81 17.91 10.82
CA VAL A 163 3.56 16.50 10.54
C VAL A 163 4.57 16.03 9.50
N LYS A 164 5.26 14.96 9.82
CA LYS A 164 6.19 14.27 8.91
C LYS A 164 5.51 13.06 8.32
N PHE A 165 5.54 12.99 7.01
CA PHE A 165 5.03 11.88 6.21
C PHE A 165 6.17 11.08 5.64
N SER A 166 6.01 9.77 5.61
CA SER A 166 6.89 8.85 4.89
C SER A 166 6.06 7.71 4.28
N TRP A 167 6.50 7.18 3.15
CA TRP A 167 5.86 6.07 2.47
C TRP A 167 6.89 5.23 1.69
N ASN A 168 6.51 4.02 1.27
CA ASN A 168 7.32 3.23 0.36
C ASN A 168 7.09 3.67 -1.09
N GLU A 169 8.06 3.39 -1.94
CA GLU A 169 7.89 3.55 -3.38
C GLU A 169 6.74 2.67 -3.90
N TYR A 170 5.95 3.20 -4.82
CA TYR A 170 4.99 2.42 -5.58
C TYR A 170 5.75 1.58 -6.62
N GLU A 171 5.47 0.29 -6.68
CA GLU A 171 5.97 -0.60 -7.74
C GLU A 171 4.83 -0.90 -8.72
N GLY A 172 5.11 -0.76 -10.01
CA GLY A 172 4.18 -1.06 -11.10
C GLY A 172 4.37 -0.12 -12.27
N PHE A 173 3.81 1.07 -12.24
CA PHE A 173 4.07 2.09 -13.25
C PHE A 173 5.14 3.09 -12.78
N ASP A 174 5.78 3.77 -13.73
CA ASP A 174 6.76 4.82 -13.44
C ASP A 174 6.09 6.02 -12.77
N VAL A 175 6.47 6.32 -11.52
CA VAL A 175 5.91 7.43 -10.74
C VAL A 175 6.59 8.72 -11.12
N LEU A 176 5.82 9.70 -11.58
CA LEU A 176 6.30 11.05 -11.91
C LEU A 176 6.36 11.95 -10.66
N LYS A 177 5.40 11.79 -9.76
CA LYS A 177 5.30 12.54 -8.49
C LYS A 177 4.37 11.84 -7.52
N TYR A 178 4.48 12.21 -6.25
CA TYR A 178 3.50 11.91 -5.20
C TYR A 178 2.76 13.18 -4.82
N GLU A 179 1.44 13.12 -4.76
CA GLU A 179 0.57 14.22 -4.33
C GLU A 179 0.04 13.92 -2.93
N ILE A 180 0.12 14.90 -2.03
CA ILE A 180 -0.31 14.78 -0.66
C ILE A 180 -1.66 15.46 -0.50
N TYR A 181 -2.64 14.73 -0.03
CA TYR A 181 -4.00 15.20 0.22
C TYR A 181 -4.29 15.25 1.72
N LYS A 182 -5.01 16.29 2.11
CA LYS A 182 -5.41 16.57 3.49
C LYS A 182 -6.91 16.80 3.56
N LYS A 183 -7.53 16.26 4.59
CA LYS A 183 -8.90 16.52 5.00
C LYS A 183 -8.92 17.01 6.44
N GLU A 184 -9.67 18.06 6.73
CA GLU A 184 -9.83 18.66 8.05
C GLU A 184 -11.21 18.33 8.58
N ASN A 185 -11.30 17.65 9.73
CA ASN A 185 -12.57 17.19 10.30
C ASN A 185 -13.40 16.42 9.24
N ASN A 186 -14.64 16.85 9.01
CA ASN A 186 -15.56 16.25 8.04
C ASN A 186 -15.61 17.01 6.70
N SER A 187 -14.56 17.78 6.35
CA SER A 187 -14.47 18.47 5.06
C SER A 187 -14.16 17.51 3.89
N VAL A 188 -13.83 18.05 2.74
CA VAL A 188 -13.35 17.28 1.59
C VAL A 188 -11.82 17.27 1.55
N PHE A 189 -11.25 16.26 0.91
CA PHE A 189 -9.80 16.22 0.67
C PHE A 189 -9.36 17.34 -0.26
N THR A 190 -8.26 17.99 0.09
CA THR A 190 -7.62 19.04 -0.68
C THR A 190 -6.15 18.71 -0.90
N LEU A 191 -5.63 18.99 -2.10
CA LEU A 191 -4.21 18.85 -2.40
C LEU A 191 -3.41 19.91 -1.61
N VAL A 192 -2.42 19.46 -0.84
CA VAL A 192 -1.57 20.37 -0.04
C VAL A 192 -0.13 20.46 -0.52
N GLY A 193 0.29 19.57 -1.40
CA GLY A 193 1.62 19.60 -1.99
C GLY A 193 1.93 18.37 -2.85
N ASN A 194 3.10 18.39 -3.46
CA ASN A 194 3.62 17.25 -4.20
C ASN A 194 5.14 17.14 -4.03
N THR A 195 5.68 15.95 -4.26
CA THR A 195 7.12 15.67 -4.17
C THR A 195 7.49 14.50 -5.09
N GLN A 196 8.77 14.37 -5.38
CA GLN A 196 9.36 13.19 -6.03
C GLN A 196 10.10 12.29 -5.03
N THR A 197 10.21 12.72 -3.77
CA THR A 197 10.80 11.92 -2.69
C THR A 197 9.74 11.15 -1.91
N LEU A 198 10.15 10.16 -1.14
CA LEU A 198 9.27 9.30 -0.35
C LEU A 198 8.94 9.88 1.04
N ASN A 199 9.00 11.19 1.16
CA ASN A 199 8.69 11.92 2.40
C ASN A 199 8.17 13.33 2.08
N TYR A 200 7.45 13.89 3.04
CA TYR A 200 6.94 15.26 2.99
C TYR A 200 6.76 15.80 4.41
N GLU A 201 6.86 17.11 4.58
CA GLU A 201 6.58 17.80 5.84
C GLU A 201 5.52 18.87 5.63
N LEU A 202 4.51 18.89 6.48
CA LEU A 202 3.40 19.84 6.42
C LEU A 202 3.22 20.51 7.79
N THR A 203 3.05 21.84 7.79
CA THR A 203 2.59 22.58 8.96
C THR A 203 1.07 22.56 9.00
N ILE A 204 0.50 22.14 10.12
CA ILE A 204 -0.95 22.06 10.37
C ILE A 204 -1.39 23.10 11.36
N ASN A 205 -2.70 23.39 11.40
CA ASN A 205 -3.28 24.22 12.44
C ASN A 205 -3.62 23.37 13.69
N PRO A 206 -2.94 23.56 14.84
CA PRO A 206 -3.17 22.71 16.02
C PRO A 206 -4.54 22.90 16.68
N ILE A 207 -5.34 23.91 16.27
CA ILE A 207 -6.70 24.12 16.78
C ILE A 207 -7.69 23.14 16.14
N ILE A 208 -7.39 22.61 14.95
CA ILE A 208 -8.23 21.63 14.28
C ILE A 208 -8.00 20.26 14.91
N PRO A 209 -9.03 19.60 15.47
CA PRO A 209 -8.84 18.37 16.26
C PRO A 209 -8.53 17.14 15.44
N ASN A 210 -8.99 17.06 14.18
CA ASN A 210 -8.84 15.87 13.38
C ASN A 210 -8.37 16.19 11.96
N TYR A 211 -7.38 15.43 11.53
CA TYR A 211 -6.87 15.42 10.17
C TYR A 211 -6.89 14.01 9.62
N GLU A 212 -7.14 13.89 8.33
CA GLU A 212 -6.97 12.66 7.57
C GLU A 212 -6.11 12.95 6.34
N PHE A 213 -5.16 12.07 6.05
CA PHE A 213 -4.20 12.25 4.96
C PHE A 213 -4.12 11.00 4.11
N TYR A 214 -3.89 11.17 2.82
CA TYR A 214 -3.41 10.12 1.94
C TYR A 214 -2.40 10.68 0.92
N VAL A 215 -1.64 9.77 0.32
CA VAL A 215 -0.72 10.07 -0.78
C VAL A 215 -1.22 9.41 -2.05
N LEU A 216 -1.11 10.11 -3.16
CA LEU A 216 -1.43 9.62 -4.49
C LEU A 216 -0.16 9.55 -5.33
N ALA A 217 0.29 8.35 -5.68
CA ALA A 217 1.31 8.14 -6.70
C ALA A 217 0.70 8.44 -8.06
N VAL A 218 1.34 9.30 -8.86
CA VAL A 218 0.87 9.75 -10.17
C VAL A 218 1.88 9.37 -11.23
N GLY A 219 1.47 8.55 -12.18
CA GLY A 219 2.26 8.15 -13.35
C GLY A 219 1.87 8.91 -14.62
N ALA A 220 2.40 8.45 -15.75
CA ALA A 220 2.04 8.96 -17.06
C ALA A 220 0.55 8.73 -17.35
N ASN A 221 -0.03 9.52 -18.28
CA ASN A 221 -1.44 9.44 -18.68
C ASN A 221 -2.45 9.53 -17.53
N ASN A 222 -2.05 10.16 -16.41
CA ASN A 222 -2.85 10.28 -15.20
C ASN A 222 -3.24 8.95 -14.54
N ILE A 223 -2.49 7.88 -14.76
CA ILE A 223 -2.64 6.68 -13.96
C ILE A 223 -2.25 6.99 -12.52
N THR A 224 -3.01 6.48 -11.57
CA THR A 224 -2.80 6.82 -10.15
C THR A 224 -2.95 5.60 -9.24
N SER A 225 -2.23 5.64 -8.11
CA SER A 225 -2.40 4.70 -7.00
C SER A 225 -2.48 5.48 -5.68
N LYS A 226 -3.56 5.25 -4.94
CA LYS A 226 -3.81 5.87 -3.64
C LYS A 226 -3.26 4.98 -2.53
N SER A 227 -2.66 5.60 -1.49
CA SER A 227 -2.23 4.94 -0.26
C SER A 227 -3.39 4.65 0.69
N ASN A 228 -3.12 3.95 1.81
CA ASN A 228 -3.98 4.00 2.99
C ASN A 228 -4.21 5.44 3.43
N SER A 229 -5.27 5.66 4.20
CA SER A 229 -5.50 6.95 4.89
C SER A 229 -4.95 6.88 6.31
N GLU A 230 -4.22 7.94 6.69
CA GLU A 230 -3.72 8.14 8.05
C GLU A 230 -4.56 9.19 8.77
N VAL A 231 -5.10 8.83 9.93
CA VAL A 231 -5.90 9.73 10.76
C VAL A 231 -5.05 10.25 11.92
N LEU A 232 -4.93 11.57 12.00
CA LEU A 232 -4.22 12.25 13.08
C LEU A 232 -5.21 13.00 13.93
N THR A 233 -5.39 12.56 15.20
CA THR A 233 -6.16 13.29 16.19
C THR A 233 -5.22 14.19 16.98
N ILE A 234 -5.47 15.48 16.92
CA ILE A 234 -4.74 16.49 17.69
C ILE A 234 -5.35 16.50 19.11
N SER A 235 -4.73 15.76 20.02
CA SER A 235 -5.00 15.97 21.43
C SER A 235 -4.48 17.36 21.82
N SER A 236 -5.19 18.09 22.65
CA SER A 236 -4.89 19.45 23.09
C SER A 236 -3.64 19.55 24.00
N ALA A 237 -2.56 18.87 23.61
CA ALA A 237 -1.23 19.13 24.16
C ALA A 237 -0.74 20.46 23.57
N GLN A 238 -1.39 21.57 23.95
CA GLN A 238 -0.92 22.90 23.63
C GLN A 238 0.37 23.14 24.39
N GLN A 239 1.31 23.80 23.75
CA GLN A 239 2.47 24.35 24.43
C GLN A 239 1.96 25.40 25.44
N PRO A 240 2.41 25.40 26.71
CA PRO A 240 2.07 26.47 27.63
C PRO A 240 2.33 27.81 26.96
N GLU A 241 1.32 28.69 26.90
CA GLU A 241 1.42 29.93 26.14
C GLU A 241 2.43 30.87 26.75
N PHE A 242 2.65 30.77 28.07
CA PHE A 242 3.49 31.73 28.75
C PHE A 242 4.19 31.14 29.99
N VAL A 243 5.51 31.30 30.01
CA VAL A 243 6.36 31.06 31.21
C VAL A 243 7.28 32.26 31.39
N GLU A 244 7.20 32.94 32.52
CA GLU A 244 8.01 34.13 32.80
C GLU A 244 8.73 33.96 34.12
N ILE A 245 10.03 34.28 34.16
CA ILE A 245 10.77 34.46 35.40
C ILE A 245 10.52 35.90 35.83
N ARG A 246 9.76 36.08 36.92
CA ARG A 246 9.36 37.41 37.45
C ARG A 246 10.36 38.01 38.36
N LYS A 247 11.10 37.17 39.10
CA LYS A 247 12.04 37.65 40.11
C LYS A 247 13.21 36.71 40.25
N VAL A 248 14.38 37.29 40.27
CA VAL A 248 15.63 36.65 40.68
C VAL A 248 16.23 37.53 41.79
N SER A 249 16.46 36.96 42.94
CA SER A 249 17.04 37.69 44.07
C SER A 249 18.07 36.83 44.82
N VAL A 250 19.13 37.47 45.27
CA VAL A 250 20.09 36.83 46.16
C VAL A 250 19.50 36.82 47.57
N LYS A 251 19.35 35.64 48.14
CA LYS A 251 18.78 35.47 49.48
C LYS A 251 19.79 35.88 50.57
N ASP A 252 20.98 35.35 50.47
CA ASP A 252 22.16 35.67 51.28
C ASP A 252 23.37 35.16 50.48
N LYS A 253 24.53 35.80 50.65
CA LYS A 253 25.74 35.43 49.93
C LYS A 253 26.13 33.95 50.08
N ASN A 254 25.71 33.30 51.18
CA ASN A 254 25.97 31.89 51.46
C ASN A 254 24.76 30.96 51.31
N GLN A 255 23.58 31.49 50.99
CA GLN A 255 22.34 30.71 50.94
C GLN A 255 21.72 30.54 49.52
N GLY A 256 22.31 31.17 48.52
CA GLY A 256 21.91 30.95 47.12
C GLY A 256 21.08 32.06 46.51
N VAL A 257 20.45 31.70 45.38
CA VAL A 257 19.61 32.59 44.58
C VAL A 257 18.17 32.12 44.64
N ASP A 258 17.27 33.00 45.04
CA ASP A 258 15.83 32.75 45.01
C ASP A 258 15.26 33.16 43.65
N LEU A 259 14.52 32.22 43.07
CA LEU A 259 13.86 32.38 41.78
C LEU A 259 12.35 32.31 42.01
N GLU A 260 11.62 33.23 41.42
CA GLU A 260 10.17 33.19 41.33
C GLU A 260 9.77 33.28 39.87
N PHE A 261 9.00 32.30 39.42
CA PHE A 261 8.49 32.30 38.08
C PHE A 261 6.98 32.05 38.05
N PHE A 262 6.36 32.61 37.05
CA PHE A 262 4.93 32.54 36.83
C PHE A 262 4.66 31.75 35.53
N VAL A 263 3.61 30.93 35.60
CA VAL A 263 3.14 30.16 34.44
C VAL A 263 1.67 30.43 34.27
N ASP A 264 1.31 30.95 33.14
CA ASP A 264 -0.08 31.03 32.71
C ASP A 264 -0.39 29.73 31.92
N ALA A 265 -1.06 28.81 32.60
CA ALA A 265 -1.31 27.51 32.02
C ALA A 265 -2.79 27.17 32.19
N ASP A 266 -3.50 27.35 31.10
CA ASP A 266 -4.81 26.70 30.88
C ASP A 266 -4.69 25.20 30.61
N ILE A 267 -3.48 24.62 30.80
CA ILE A 267 -3.10 23.28 30.34
C ILE A 267 -2.52 22.49 31.50
N VAL A 268 -2.67 21.17 31.42
CA VAL A 268 -2.07 20.23 32.38
C VAL A 268 -0.54 20.25 32.25
N VAL A 269 0.10 21.04 33.06
CA VAL A 269 1.56 21.04 33.26
C VAL A 269 1.90 19.88 34.20
N ASN A 270 2.82 19.01 33.82
CA ASN A 270 3.26 17.90 34.65
C ASN A 270 4.42 18.32 35.57
N LYS A 271 5.41 19.04 35.02
CA LYS A 271 6.59 19.48 35.74
C LYS A 271 7.28 20.66 35.07
N TYR A 272 8.01 21.40 35.85
CA TYR A 272 8.96 22.42 35.39
C TYR A 272 10.37 21.85 35.37
N ARG A 273 11.15 22.20 34.35
CA ARG A 273 12.60 21.99 34.32
C ARG A 273 13.30 23.34 34.43
N LEU A 274 13.89 23.60 35.58
CA LEU A 274 14.71 24.77 35.78
C LEU A 274 16.12 24.48 35.25
N LYS A 275 16.61 25.39 34.42
CA LYS A 275 17.97 25.30 33.86
C LYS A 275 18.77 26.49 34.26
N ARG A 276 20.08 26.31 34.40
CA ARG A 276 21.07 27.35 34.72
C ARG A 276 22.25 27.24 33.75
N ALA A 277 22.74 28.38 33.28
CA ALA A 277 24.00 28.50 32.58
C ALA A 277 24.99 29.32 33.44
N GLU A 278 26.27 29.00 33.37
CA GLU A 278 27.36 29.69 34.02
C GLU A 278 28.26 30.36 32.97
N ASN A 279 28.56 31.64 33.16
CA ASN A 279 29.47 32.42 32.29
C ASN A 279 29.10 32.36 30.81
N GLY A 280 27.81 32.37 30.48
CA GLY A 280 27.33 32.28 29.10
C GLY A 280 27.50 30.91 28.44
N GLY A 281 27.78 29.85 29.25
CA GLY A 281 27.89 28.46 28.79
C GLY A 281 26.53 27.79 28.51
N GLU A 282 26.52 26.48 28.33
CA GLU A 282 25.31 25.71 28.05
C GLU A 282 24.37 25.63 29.28
N TYR A 283 23.07 25.71 29.04
CA TYR A 283 22.04 25.55 30.06
C TYR A 283 21.93 24.09 30.54
N LYS A 284 22.19 23.86 31.81
CA LYS A 284 22.06 22.53 32.49
C LYS A 284 20.85 22.52 33.39
N VAL A 285 20.13 21.37 33.41
CA VAL A 285 19.01 21.19 34.32
C VAL A 285 19.49 21.13 35.77
N ILE A 286 19.03 22.04 36.60
CA ILE A 286 19.36 22.12 38.05
C ILE A 286 18.21 21.59 38.92
N ALA A 287 16.97 21.63 38.45
CA ALA A 287 15.82 21.09 39.15
C ALA A 287 14.71 20.60 38.23
N ASN A 288 14.00 19.57 38.68
CA ASN A 288 12.71 19.16 38.14
C ASN A 288 11.67 19.39 39.25
N ILE A 289 10.77 20.35 39.04
CA ILE A 289 9.79 20.79 40.05
C ILE A 289 8.42 20.27 39.60
N PRO A 290 7.75 19.39 40.37
CA PRO A 290 6.41 18.93 40.03
C PRO A 290 5.41 20.09 40.00
N TYR A 291 4.45 20.05 39.08
CA TYR A 291 3.34 21.01 39.08
C TYR A 291 2.38 20.72 40.24
N THR A 292 2.09 21.73 41.03
CA THR A 292 1.23 21.63 42.22
C THR A 292 -0.10 22.38 42.09
N GLY A 293 -0.43 22.84 40.88
CA GLY A 293 -1.64 23.63 40.60
C GLY A 293 -1.49 25.13 40.88
N ASN A 294 -0.31 25.58 41.29
CA ASN A 294 -0.04 26.98 41.53
C ASN A 294 0.62 27.64 40.32
N ASN A 295 0.11 28.79 39.89
CA ASN A 295 0.67 29.56 38.80
C ASN A 295 2.00 30.25 39.17
N THR A 296 2.30 30.43 40.45
CA THR A 296 3.57 31.00 40.90
C THR A 296 4.37 29.91 41.60
N VAL A 297 5.60 29.73 41.18
CA VAL A 297 6.54 28.74 41.70
C VAL A 297 7.78 29.44 42.22
N GLN A 298 8.21 29.04 43.41
CA GLN A 298 9.44 29.53 44.03
C GLN A 298 10.46 28.41 44.12
N TYR A 299 11.71 28.73 43.85
CA TYR A 299 12.83 27.79 43.93
C TYR A 299 14.07 28.52 44.43
N THR A 300 14.84 27.91 45.32
CA THR A 300 16.14 28.42 45.79
C THR A 300 17.24 27.54 45.14
N ASP A 301 18.06 28.16 44.33
CA ASP A 301 19.28 27.54 43.83
C ASP A 301 20.41 27.71 44.88
N ASN A 302 20.77 26.61 45.49
CA ASN A 302 21.76 26.60 46.58
C ASN A 302 23.18 26.67 46.03
N ILE A 303 23.57 27.85 45.57
CA ILE A 303 24.95 28.16 45.13
C ILE A 303 25.58 29.11 46.10
N SER A 304 26.86 28.89 46.48
CA SER A 304 27.63 29.84 47.25
C SER A 304 28.11 30.99 46.33
N LEU A 305 27.72 32.20 46.66
CA LEU A 305 28.13 33.41 45.94
C LEU A 305 29.33 34.07 46.63
N GLU A 306 29.81 33.52 47.77
CA GLU A 306 30.97 34.02 48.46
C GLU A 306 32.24 33.72 47.66
N ASN A 307 32.97 34.76 47.29
CA ASN A 307 34.13 34.69 46.40
C ASN A 307 33.88 34.13 44.97
N ASN A 308 32.65 34.00 44.56
CA ASN A 308 32.28 33.52 43.26
C ASN A 308 32.20 34.69 42.23
N LYS A 309 32.95 34.57 41.14
CA LYS A 309 32.97 35.57 40.06
C LYS A 309 32.16 35.13 38.83
N ASN A 310 31.38 34.07 38.97
CA ASN A 310 30.63 33.55 37.87
C ASN A 310 29.33 34.32 37.66
N ASP A 311 29.00 34.56 36.39
CA ASP A 311 27.70 35.03 35.97
C ASP A 311 26.73 33.84 35.80
N TYR A 312 25.54 33.97 36.35
CA TYR A 312 24.51 32.93 36.25
C TYR A 312 23.29 33.42 35.44
N SER A 313 22.83 32.60 34.50
CA SER A 313 21.60 32.81 33.76
C SER A 313 20.64 31.65 33.99
N TYR A 314 19.34 31.94 34.07
CA TYR A 314 18.28 30.94 34.35
C TYR A 314 17.25 30.92 33.24
#